data_ea8d19d2ac8d0ead9a955c5f809f6bde
#
_entry.id   ea8d19d2ac8d0ead9a955c5f809f6bde
#
_cell.length_a   1.000
_cell.length_b   1.000
_cell.length_c   1.000
_cell.angle_alpha   90.00
_cell.angle_beta   90.00
_cell.angle_gamma   90.00
#
_symmetry.space_group_name_H-M   'P 1'
#
loop_
_entity.id
_entity.type
_entity.pdbx_description
1 polymer ?
#
loop_
_entity_poly.entity_id
_entity_poly.type
_entity_poly.pdbx_seq_one_letter_code
_entity_poly.pdbx_strand_id
1 'polypeptide(L)'
;MIPVIIALIYGESSGIYFAVCGAACLVVGTHMTHKKSGNRSFFAKEGFVSVSLSWIVLSIIGALPFVLSGVIPNPVDAMFEIVSGFTTTGASILPEVESLPKCMLFWRSFSHWIGGMGVLVFILAILPLGGSSEVYLMSA
;
A
#
# COMPACT_ATOMS: atom_id res chain seq x y z
N MET A 1 -0.98 -10.46 5.58
CA MET A 1 -1.30 -11.87 5.92
C MET A 1 -2.75 -12.29 5.64
N ILE A 2 -3.72 -11.35 5.58
CA ILE A 2 -5.13 -11.68 5.27
C ILE A 2 -5.30 -12.45 3.94
N PRO A 3 -4.65 -12.08 2.82
CA PRO A 3 -4.76 -12.86 1.57
C PRO A 3 -4.32 -14.32 1.70
N VAL A 4 -3.37 -14.61 2.60
CA VAL A 4 -2.92 -15.99 2.86
C VAL A 4 -4.03 -16.81 3.53
N ILE A 5 -4.75 -16.21 4.47
CA ILE A 5 -5.87 -16.86 5.16
C ILE A 5 -6.98 -17.18 4.16
N ILE A 6 -7.27 -16.24 3.26
CA ILE A 6 -8.28 -16.43 2.20
C ILE A 6 -7.87 -17.57 1.25
N ALA A 7 -6.60 -17.57 0.83
CA ALA A 7 -6.09 -18.64 -0.02
C ALA A 7 -6.18 -20.03 0.65
N LEU A 8 -5.95 -20.11 1.96
CA LEU A 8 -6.11 -21.36 2.72
C LEU A 8 -7.58 -21.80 2.79
N ILE A 9 -8.52 -20.86 2.97
CA ILE A 9 -9.96 -21.18 3.02
C ILE A 9 -10.46 -21.71 1.67
N TYR A 10 -9.98 -21.12 0.56
CA TYR A 10 -10.39 -21.52 -0.79
C TYR A 10 -9.49 -22.60 -1.41
N GLY A 11 -8.44 -23.05 -0.72
CA GLY A 11 -7.52 -24.07 -1.22
C GLY A 11 -6.68 -23.61 -2.42
N GLU A 12 -6.41 -22.29 -2.54
CA GLU A 12 -5.66 -21.72 -3.65
C GLU A 12 -4.16 -21.76 -3.37
N SER A 13 -3.37 -22.26 -4.33
CA SER A 13 -1.90 -22.25 -4.24
C SER A 13 -1.30 -20.85 -4.33
N SER A 14 -2.05 -19.89 -4.87
CA SER A 14 -1.61 -18.49 -5.03
C SER A 14 -1.31 -17.78 -3.71
N GLY A 15 -1.80 -18.30 -2.57
CA GLY A 15 -1.51 -17.78 -1.24
C GLY A 15 -0.03 -17.86 -0.84
N ILE A 16 0.71 -18.81 -1.42
CA ILE A 16 2.14 -18.99 -1.13
C ILE A 16 2.95 -17.75 -1.53
N TYR A 17 2.60 -17.10 -2.64
CA TYR A 17 3.27 -15.89 -3.10
C TYR A 17 3.08 -14.72 -2.14
N PHE A 18 1.89 -14.60 -1.53
CA PHE A 18 1.64 -13.61 -0.49
C PHE A 18 2.41 -13.92 0.80
N ALA A 19 2.52 -15.19 1.16
CA ALA A 19 3.29 -15.60 2.33
C ALA A 19 4.79 -15.28 2.15
N VAL A 20 5.35 -15.56 0.99
CA VAL A 20 6.75 -15.26 0.66
C VAL A 20 7.01 -13.75 0.66
N CYS A 21 6.16 -12.97 -0.02
CA CYS A 21 6.29 -11.50 -0.03
C CYS A 21 6.14 -10.92 1.38
N GLY A 22 5.18 -11.41 2.15
CA GLY A 22 4.97 -10.98 3.53
C GLY A 22 6.15 -11.31 4.45
N ALA A 23 6.71 -12.51 4.33
CA ALA A 23 7.89 -12.91 5.09
C ALA A 23 9.12 -12.07 4.71
N ALA A 24 9.34 -11.82 3.43
CA ALA A 24 10.42 -10.94 2.97
C ALA A 24 10.29 -9.52 3.54
N CYS A 25 9.07 -8.96 3.52
CA CYS A 25 8.81 -7.64 4.11
C CYS A 25 9.07 -7.61 5.62
N LEU A 26 8.70 -8.66 6.35
CA LEU A 26 8.97 -8.76 7.79
C LEU A 26 10.47 -8.82 8.07
N VAL A 27 11.22 -9.61 7.31
CA VAL A 27 12.68 -9.71 7.47
C VAL A 27 13.37 -8.37 7.20
N VAL A 28 13.02 -7.71 6.11
CA VAL A 28 13.57 -6.38 5.78
C VAL A 28 13.18 -5.36 6.83
N GLY A 29 11.91 -5.34 7.24
CA GLY A 29 11.40 -4.41 8.25
C GLY A 29 12.10 -4.58 9.60
N THR A 30 12.25 -5.80 10.09
CA THR A 30 12.96 -6.08 11.34
C THR A 30 14.44 -5.72 11.25
N HIS A 31 15.09 -5.98 10.12
CA HIS A 31 16.48 -5.60 9.90
C HIS A 31 16.68 -4.08 9.93
N MET A 32 15.77 -3.32 9.34
CA MET A 32 15.82 -1.86 9.35
C MET A 32 15.56 -1.27 10.74
N THR A 33 14.66 -1.86 11.53
CA THR A 33 14.37 -1.38 12.90
C THR A 33 15.49 -1.67 13.88
N HIS A 34 16.31 -2.69 13.65
CA HIS A 34 17.51 -2.97 14.47
C HIS A 34 18.61 -1.90 14.34
N LYS A 35 18.65 -1.17 13.22
CA LYS A 35 19.54 -0.01 13.09
C LYS A 35 18.88 1.18 13.80
N LYS A 36 19.25 1.40 15.08
CA LYS A 36 18.81 2.56 15.87
C LYS A 36 19.10 3.85 15.08
N SER A 37 18.05 4.48 14.58
CA SER A 37 18.13 5.87 14.11
C SER A 37 18.22 6.77 15.32
N GLY A 38 19.30 7.58 15.39
CA GLY A 38 19.46 8.55 16.46
C GLY A 38 18.29 9.54 16.48
N ASN A 39 18.07 10.14 17.65
CA ASN A 39 17.02 11.12 17.92
C ASN A 39 17.16 12.30 16.95
N ARG A 40 16.37 12.28 15.84
CA ARG A 40 16.27 13.38 14.89
C ARG A 40 14.90 14.03 15.05
N SER A 41 14.88 15.35 15.20
CA SER A 41 13.66 16.14 15.10
C SER A 41 13.12 16.01 13.66
N PHE A 42 11.94 15.44 13.49
CA PHE A 42 11.28 15.34 12.20
C PHE A 42 10.65 16.69 11.84
N PHE A 43 11.09 17.25 10.73
CA PHE A 43 10.46 18.42 10.12
C PHE A 43 9.37 17.97 9.14
N ALA A 44 8.40 18.85 8.88
CA ALA A 44 7.27 18.55 7.99
C ALA A 44 7.72 18.07 6.58
N LYS A 45 8.81 18.63 6.03
CA LYS A 45 9.38 18.21 4.74
C LYS A 45 9.81 16.73 4.74
N GLU A 46 10.43 16.27 5.82
CA GLU A 46 10.87 14.87 5.96
C GLU A 46 9.66 13.92 6.05
N GLY A 47 8.59 14.38 6.68
CA GLY A 47 7.32 13.66 6.73
C GLY A 47 6.72 13.44 5.33
N PHE A 48 6.63 14.48 4.51
CA PHE A 48 6.13 14.37 3.14
C PHE A 48 6.96 13.43 2.27
N VAL A 49 8.29 13.54 2.34
CA VAL A 49 9.20 12.65 1.60
C VAL A 49 9.03 11.21 2.06
N SER A 50 8.94 10.97 3.36
CA SER A 50 8.76 9.63 3.92
C SER A 50 7.45 9.00 3.46
N VAL A 51 6.34 9.75 3.48
CA VAL A 51 5.04 9.27 3.00
C VAL A 51 5.08 8.94 1.51
N SER A 52 5.63 9.83 0.68
CA SER A 52 5.74 9.60 -0.77
C SER A 52 6.58 8.37 -1.08
N LEU A 53 7.71 8.20 -0.42
CA LEU A 53 8.58 7.02 -0.57
C LEU A 53 7.87 5.75 -0.12
N SER A 54 7.12 5.81 0.98
CA SER A 54 6.34 4.67 1.47
C SER A 54 5.30 4.21 0.45
N TRP A 55 4.61 5.13 -0.23
CA TRP A 55 3.65 4.79 -1.28
C TRP A 55 4.33 4.10 -2.48
N ILE A 56 5.50 4.59 -2.91
CA ILE A 56 6.26 3.97 -4.01
C ILE A 56 6.68 2.55 -3.62
N VAL A 57 7.29 2.38 -2.45
CA VAL A 57 7.74 1.07 -1.96
C VAL A 57 6.57 0.11 -1.78
N LEU A 58 5.45 0.58 -1.21
CA LEU A 58 4.26 -0.22 -1.01
C LEU A 58 3.66 -0.69 -2.35
N SER A 59 3.68 0.17 -3.38
CA SER A 59 3.22 -0.18 -4.71
C SER A 59 4.09 -1.25 -5.36
N ILE A 60 5.41 -1.13 -5.26
CA ILE A 60 6.35 -2.13 -5.79
C ILE A 60 6.12 -3.49 -5.11
N ILE A 61 6.08 -3.50 -3.78
CA ILE A 61 5.88 -4.73 -3.00
C ILE A 61 4.49 -5.31 -3.26
N GLY A 62 3.48 -4.48 -3.36
CA GLY A 62 2.10 -4.88 -3.60
C GLY A 62 1.87 -5.50 -4.98
N ALA A 63 2.67 -5.14 -5.97
CA ALA A 63 2.62 -5.71 -7.31
C ALA A 63 3.29 -7.10 -7.40
N LEU A 64 4.25 -7.40 -6.52
CA LEU A 64 5.00 -8.66 -6.57
C LEU A 64 4.13 -9.92 -6.57
N PRO A 65 3.08 -10.07 -5.74
CA PRO A 65 2.24 -11.26 -5.77
C PRO A 65 1.57 -11.51 -7.12
N PHE A 66 1.19 -10.46 -7.85
CA PHE A 66 0.59 -10.58 -9.18
C PHE A 66 1.59 -11.11 -10.21
N VAL A 67 2.82 -10.60 -10.18
CA VAL A 67 3.90 -11.04 -11.08
C VAL A 67 4.34 -12.46 -10.76
N LEU A 68 4.61 -12.76 -9.49
CA LEU A 68 5.12 -14.06 -9.05
C LEU A 68 4.11 -15.19 -9.25
N SER A 69 2.83 -14.90 -9.13
CA SER A 69 1.77 -15.89 -9.40
C SER A 69 1.54 -16.13 -10.90
N GLY A 70 2.08 -15.28 -11.77
CA GLY A 70 1.85 -15.34 -13.20
C GLY A 70 0.46 -14.87 -13.64
N VAL A 71 -0.36 -14.36 -12.73
CA VAL A 71 -1.70 -13.82 -13.03
C VAL A 71 -1.60 -12.55 -13.88
N ILE A 72 -0.62 -11.70 -13.56
CA ILE A 72 -0.23 -10.55 -14.38
C ILE A 72 1.29 -10.64 -14.56
N PRO A 73 1.76 -11.32 -15.62
CA PRO A 73 3.18 -11.60 -15.79
C PRO A 73 4.02 -10.36 -16.11
N ASN A 74 3.40 -9.33 -16.68
CA ASN A 74 4.09 -8.09 -16.99
C ASN A 74 4.18 -7.22 -15.71
N PRO A 75 5.39 -6.87 -15.24
CA PRO A 75 5.56 -6.05 -14.04
C PRO A 75 4.94 -4.66 -14.13
N VAL A 76 4.92 -4.07 -15.33
CA VAL A 76 4.33 -2.74 -15.55
C VAL A 76 2.82 -2.79 -15.36
N ASP A 77 2.18 -3.82 -15.89
CA ASP A 77 0.74 -4.03 -15.78
C ASP A 77 0.33 -4.34 -14.33
N ALA A 78 1.11 -5.17 -13.63
CA ALA A 78 0.92 -5.45 -12.22
C ALA A 78 1.07 -4.18 -11.35
N MET A 79 2.05 -3.34 -11.69
CA MET A 79 2.26 -2.06 -11.02
C MET A 79 1.10 -1.11 -11.29
N PHE A 80 0.60 -1.04 -12.53
CA PHE A 80 -0.58 -0.24 -12.88
C PHE A 80 -1.79 -0.66 -12.05
N GLU A 81 -2.07 -1.96 -11.97
CA GLU A 81 -3.21 -2.50 -11.24
C GLU A 81 -3.16 -2.15 -9.74
N ILE A 82 -1.99 -2.29 -9.12
CA ILE A 82 -1.84 -2.00 -7.68
C ILE A 82 -1.84 -0.51 -7.38
N VAL A 83 -1.21 0.32 -8.23
CA VAL A 83 -1.23 1.78 -8.10
C VAL A 83 -2.65 2.31 -8.27
N SER A 84 -3.39 1.79 -9.25
CA SER A 84 -4.81 2.11 -9.45
C SER A 84 -5.64 1.77 -8.20
N GLY A 85 -5.32 0.66 -7.52
CA GLY A 85 -5.91 0.32 -6.23
C GLY A 85 -5.59 1.33 -5.15
N PHE A 86 -4.32 1.60 -4.90
CA PHE A 86 -3.88 2.51 -3.84
C PHE A 86 -4.29 3.96 -4.07
N THR A 87 -4.40 4.40 -5.31
CA THR A 87 -4.92 5.75 -5.63
C THR A 87 -6.45 5.80 -5.67
N THR A 88 -7.13 4.69 -5.41
CA THR A 88 -8.59 4.56 -5.47
C THR A 88 -9.18 4.91 -6.84
N THR A 89 -8.38 4.86 -7.89
CA THR A 89 -8.80 5.16 -9.27
C THR A 89 -9.76 4.11 -9.81
N GLY A 90 -9.53 2.82 -9.48
CA GLY A 90 -10.38 1.71 -9.90
C GLY A 90 -10.21 1.28 -11.36
N ALA A 91 -9.27 1.89 -12.10
CA ALA A 91 -8.94 1.45 -13.45
C ALA A 91 -8.28 0.07 -13.41
N SER A 92 -8.61 -0.79 -14.36
CA SER A 92 -8.03 -2.13 -14.48
C SER A 92 -7.51 -2.36 -15.89
N ILE A 93 -6.38 -3.07 -15.97
CA ILE A 93 -5.83 -3.55 -17.23
C ILE A 93 -6.40 -4.93 -17.60
N LEU A 94 -7.06 -5.58 -16.64
CA LEU A 94 -7.61 -6.91 -16.82
C LEU A 94 -8.96 -6.81 -17.54
N PRO A 95 -9.15 -7.57 -18.63
CA PRO A 95 -10.42 -7.60 -19.36
C PRO A 95 -11.53 -8.24 -18.52
N GLU A 96 -11.19 -9.20 -17.67
CA GLU A 96 -12.13 -9.92 -16.83
C GLU A 96 -11.52 -10.11 -15.42
N VAL A 97 -11.98 -9.29 -14.49
CA VAL A 97 -11.46 -9.26 -13.11
C VAL A 97 -11.97 -10.46 -12.29
N GLU A 98 -13.17 -10.95 -12.60
CA GLU A 98 -13.82 -12.03 -11.83
C GLU A 98 -13.15 -13.40 -12.01
N SER A 99 -12.38 -13.58 -13.08
CA SER A 99 -11.62 -14.79 -13.37
C SER A 99 -10.39 -14.99 -12.49
N LEU A 100 -9.99 -13.96 -11.73
CA LEU A 100 -8.84 -14.05 -10.84
C LEU A 100 -9.08 -14.99 -9.66
N PRO A 101 -8.00 -15.61 -9.11
CA PRO A 101 -8.05 -16.29 -7.82
C PRO A 101 -8.62 -15.39 -6.71
N LYS A 102 -9.40 -15.96 -5.80
CA LYS A 102 -10.10 -15.19 -4.74
C LYS A 102 -9.14 -14.40 -3.84
N CYS A 103 -7.97 -14.94 -3.58
CA CYS A 103 -6.94 -14.23 -2.81
C CYS A 103 -6.41 -12.99 -3.55
N MET A 104 -6.31 -13.03 -4.89
CA MET A 104 -5.89 -11.91 -5.74
C MET A 104 -6.99 -10.84 -5.83
N LEU A 105 -8.25 -11.27 -6.02
CA LEU A 105 -9.42 -10.38 -5.97
C LEU A 105 -9.50 -9.64 -4.64
N PHE A 106 -9.30 -10.37 -3.54
CA PHE A 106 -9.27 -9.77 -2.22
C PHE A 106 -8.13 -8.76 -2.10
N TRP A 107 -6.93 -9.11 -2.56
CA TRP A 107 -5.77 -8.20 -2.49
C TRP A 107 -6.00 -6.91 -3.27
N ARG A 108 -6.58 -7.03 -4.46
CA ARG A 108 -6.98 -5.90 -5.28
C ARG A 108 -7.98 -4.99 -4.54
N SER A 109 -9.05 -5.56 -4.00
CA SER A 109 -10.06 -4.82 -3.22
C SER A 109 -9.48 -4.21 -1.95
N PHE A 110 -8.61 -4.93 -1.28
CA PHE A 110 -7.94 -4.48 -0.06
C PHE A 110 -6.96 -3.33 -0.32
N SER A 111 -6.31 -3.30 -1.48
CA SER A 111 -5.46 -2.17 -1.87
C SER A 111 -6.27 -0.87 -2.01
N HIS A 112 -7.49 -0.92 -2.55
CA HIS A 112 -8.39 0.25 -2.60
C HIS A 112 -8.77 0.72 -1.20
N TRP A 113 -9.04 -0.20 -0.30
CA TRP A 113 -9.38 0.14 1.08
C TRP A 113 -8.21 0.80 1.82
N ILE A 114 -6.99 0.24 1.70
CA ILE A 114 -5.77 0.84 2.27
C ILE A 114 -5.55 2.24 1.67
N GLY A 115 -5.71 2.37 0.35
CA GLY A 115 -5.55 3.63 -0.37
C GLY A 115 -6.48 4.71 0.15
N GLY A 116 -7.77 4.40 0.26
CA GLY A 116 -8.78 5.32 0.79
C GLY A 116 -8.49 5.77 2.22
N MET A 117 -8.12 4.83 3.10
CA MET A 117 -7.72 5.15 4.47
C MET A 117 -6.45 6.00 4.52
N GLY A 118 -5.44 5.67 3.69
CA GLY A 118 -4.18 6.40 3.65
C GLY A 118 -4.34 7.85 3.24
N VAL A 119 -5.21 8.13 2.26
CA VAL A 119 -5.55 9.50 1.85
C VAL A 119 -6.24 10.27 2.98
N LEU A 120 -7.20 9.64 3.69
CA LEU A 120 -7.89 10.28 4.82
C LEU A 120 -6.92 10.63 5.95
N VAL A 121 -6.04 9.70 6.33
CA VAL A 121 -5.01 9.94 7.36
C VAL A 121 -4.06 11.06 6.94
N PHE A 122 -3.68 11.09 5.66
CA PHE A 122 -2.81 12.14 5.12
C PHE A 122 -3.47 13.52 5.19
N ILE A 123 -4.74 13.64 4.81
CA ILE A 123 -5.51 14.89 4.92
C ILE A 123 -5.61 15.34 6.37
N LEU A 124 -5.94 14.44 7.30
CA LEU A 124 -6.03 14.76 8.72
C LEU A 124 -4.68 15.19 9.33
N ALA A 125 -3.57 14.68 8.81
CA ALA A 125 -2.24 15.09 9.24
C ALA A 125 -1.86 16.50 8.74
N ILE A 126 -2.37 16.93 7.59
CA ILE A 126 -2.08 18.24 6.98
C ILE A 126 -2.97 19.35 7.54
N LEU A 127 -4.25 19.05 7.82
CA LEU A 127 -5.23 20.04 8.31
C LEU A 127 -4.74 20.89 9.49
N PRO A 128 -4.12 20.32 10.55
CA PRO A 128 -3.61 21.13 11.67
C PRO A 128 -2.44 22.04 11.30
N LEU A 129 -1.70 21.74 10.21
CA LEU A 129 -0.58 22.56 9.78
C LEU A 129 -1.02 23.85 9.05
N GLY A 130 -2.26 23.88 8.53
CA GLY A 130 -2.86 25.09 7.92
C GLY A 130 -3.64 25.97 8.88
N GLY A 131 -4.02 25.47 10.05
CA GLY A 131 -5.03 26.07 10.92
C GLY A 131 -4.58 27.15 11.89
N SER A 132 -3.31 27.52 11.97
CA SER A 132 -2.88 28.56 12.91
C SER A 132 -2.99 30.00 12.38
N SER A 133 -3.24 30.19 11.10
CA SER A 133 -3.30 31.54 10.49
C SER A 133 -4.71 32.09 10.39
N GLU A 134 -5.75 31.24 10.32
CA GLU A 134 -7.13 31.72 10.11
C GLU A 134 -7.86 32.08 11.42
N VAL A 135 -7.47 31.46 12.53
CA VAL A 135 -8.08 31.76 13.85
C VAL A 135 -7.75 33.17 14.32
N TYR A 136 -6.58 33.73 13.90
CA TYR A 136 -6.22 35.12 14.22
C TYR A 136 -6.98 36.16 13.41
N LEU A 137 -7.51 35.79 12.24
CA LEU A 137 -8.28 36.73 11.40
C LEU A 137 -9.74 36.84 11.82
N MET A 138 -10.25 35.87 12.59
CA MET A 138 -11.64 35.90 13.09
C MET A 138 -11.76 36.57 14.47
N SER A 139 -10.64 36.95 15.10
CA SER A 139 -10.62 37.61 16.42
C SER A 139 -10.32 39.12 16.34
N ALA A 140 -10.21 39.69 15.16
CA ALA A 140 -10.07 41.12 14.91
C ALA A 140 -11.40 41.72 14.42
#